data_43a9f3c87a1012841d84458c0e5a9f50
#
_entry.id   43a9f3c87a1012841d84458c0e5a9f50
#
_cell.length_a   1.000
_cell.length_b   1.000
_cell.length_c   1.000
_cell.angle_alpha   90.00
_cell.angle_beta   90.00
_cell.angle_gamma   90.00
#
_symmetry.space_group_name_H-M   'P 1'
#
loop_
_entity.id
_entity.type
_entity.pdbx_description
1 polymer ?
#
loop_
_entity_poly.entity_id
_entity_poly.type
_entity_poly.pdbx_seq_one_letter_code
_entity_poly.pdbx_strand_id
1 'polypeptide(L)'
;MKDDLRKIDKILLFLVTLMCIFGLVMIYSASSASTILRYYVAPNHFFVRQLIVLVVGYVFGFFVILFPTNRYKFLAYLYSLFVLVLLMYVLVKGKIAGNAQSWIAIGPFNLQPSEFAKSALILFMAVFYNNLSKRNTKNLSLYFIPLLLAGVYMLLTLLQPDWGSAAIIGAIAILTFLSVPMIKKNILKIMKIFVIGIIVLALALLYKGGNILSSNKLSRLNFKAPCTRYQEESGYQVCNALIAISNGGLFGVGLGQSSQKYLYLPESHTDMIFPIICEELGSIAGALTILLYGVILFKIFKIAKRSDNLRTSILAYGTFWYFTLHIFINLFGLLALIPLTGVPLPFLSYGGSYTLNAIFLIFVTERVAIENKKNKLKREIMSI
;
A
#
# COMPACT_ATOMS: atom_id res chain seq x y z
N MET A 1 -7.91 -16.63 -24.27
CA MET A 1 -7.77 -15.18 -24.07
C MET A 1 -9.12 -14.47 -23.97
N LYS A 2 -9.99 -14.48 -24.99
CA LYS A 2 -11.34 -13.85 -24.91
C LYS A 2 -12.18 -14.35 -23.72
N ASP A 3 -12.15 -15.66 -23.44
CA ASP A 3 -12.87 -16.26 -22.29
C ASP A 3 -12.38 -15.81 -20.92
N ASP A 4 -11.10 -15.50 -20.74
CA ASP A 4 -10.56 -15.00 -19.49
C ASP A 4 -11.01 -13.57 -19.24
N LEU A 5 -10.97 -12.73 -20.25
CA LEU A 5 -11.41 -11.33 -20.17
C LEU A 5 -12.91 -11.19 -19.83
N ARG A 6 -13.77 -12.15 -20.27
CA ARG A 6 -15.19 -12.18 -19.91
C ARG A 6 -15.44 -12.51 -18.43
N LYS A 7 -14.48 -13.15 -17.76
CA LYS A 7 -14.58 -13.60 -16.37
C LYS A 7 -14.04 -12.63 -15.32
N ILE A 8 -13.49 -11.49 -15.73
CA ILE A 8 -13.03 -10.38 -14.86
C ILE A 8 -14.19 -9.90 -13.94
N ASP A 9 -13.87 -9.39 -12.75
CA ASP A 9 -14.83 -8.64 -11.94
C ASP A 9 -14.92 -7.19 -12.46
N LYS A 10 -15.81 -6.99 -13.44
CA LYS A 10 -15.97 -5.70 -14.11
C LYS A 10 -16.25 -4.55 -13.15
N ILE A 11 -16.93 -4.83 -12.02
CA ILE A 11 -17.27 -3.81 -11.04
C ILE A 11 -16.01 -3.37 -10.28
N LEU A 12 -15.17 -4.31 -9.86
CA LEU A 12 -13.90 -3.96 -9.19
C LEU A 12 -13.02 -3.12 -10.11
N LEU A 13 -12.82 -3.58 -11.35
CA LEU A 13 -11.98 -2.84 -12.31
C LEU A 13 -12.56 -1.45 -12.64
N PHE A 14 -13.88 -1.34 -12.79
CA PHE A 14 -14.55 -0.05 -13.02
C PHE A 14 -14.34 0.92 -11.86
N LEU A 15 -14.56 0.47 -10.61
CA LEU A 15 -14.40 1.31 -9.43
C LEU A 15 -12.95 1.78 -9.24
N VAL A 16 -11.97 0.89 -9.46
CA VAL A 16 -10.55 1.25 -9.40
C VAL A 16 -10.20 2.27 -10.49
N THR A 17 -10.68 2.06 -11.72
CA THR A 17 -10.43 3.00 -12.83
C THR A 17 -11.08 4.36 -12.55
N LEU A 18 -12.31 4.38 -12.02
CA LEU A 18 -13.00 5.60 -11.60
C LEU A 18 -12.19 6.36 -10.55
N MET A 19 -11.69 5.66 -9.52
CA MET A 19 -10.83 6.26 -8.49
C MET A 19 -9.51 6.79 -9.07
N CYS A 20 -8.89 6.09 -10.03
CA CYS A 20 -7.68 6.57 -10.70
C CYS A 20 -7.94 7.85 -11.52
N ILE A 21 -9.05 7.91 -12.24
CA ILE A 21 -9.44 9.12 -13.01
C ILE A 21 -9.70 10.28 -12.04
N PHE A 22 -10.46 10.05 -10.98
CA PHE A 22 -10.70 11.05 -9.94
C PHE A 22 -9.39 11.51 -9.29
N GLY A 23 -8.49 10.57 -8.98
CA GLY A 23 -7.15 10.85 -8.45
C GLY A 23 -6.32 11.74 -9.39
N LEU A 24 -6.36 11.49 -10.72
CA LEU A 24 -5.66 12.34 -11.70
C LEU A 24 -6.17 13.78 -11.67
N VAL A 25 -7.48 13.99 -11.59
CA VAL A 25 -8.08 15.33 -11.50
C VAL A 25 -7.62 16.03 -10.21
N MET A 26 -7.66 15.32 -9.08
CA MET A 26 -7.27 15.88 -7.79
C MET A 26 -5.76 16.10 -7.68
N ILE A 27 -4.91 15.25 -8.28
CA ILE A 27 -3.47 15.47 -8.37
C ILE A 27 -3.18 16.77 -9.15
N TYR A 28 -3.86 16.99 -10.28
CA TYR A 28 -3.70 18.24 -11.04
C TYR A 28 -4.08 19.45 -10.19
N SER A 29 -5.24 19.43 -9.54
CA SER A 29 -5.68 20.53 -8.68
C SER A 29 -4.74 20.77 -7.51
N ALA A 30 -4.39 19.72 -6.76
CA ALA A 30 -3.56 19.81 -5.56
C ALA A 30 -2.10 20.20 -5.86
N SER A 31 -1.57 19.83 -7.03
CA SER A 31 -0.16 20.10 -7.38
C SER A 31 0.06 21.39 -8.15
N SER A 32 -0.97 21.97 -8.77
CA SER A 32 -0.84 23.12 -9.70
C SER A 32 -0.09 24.30 -9.09
N ALA A 33 -0.37 24.64 -7.84
CA ALA A 33 0.32 25.72 -7.13
C ALA A 33 1.77 25.35 -6.76
N SER A 34 1.99 24.17 -6.18
CA SER A 34 3.30 23.73 -5.76
C SER A 34 4.28 23.51 -6.93
N THR A 35 3.80 23.09 -8.10
CA THR A 35 4.62 22.93 -9.31
C THR A 35 5.25 24.24 -9.75
N ILE A 36 4.50 25.33 -9.71
CA ILE A 36 4.99 26.66 -10.09
C ILE A 36 5.85 27.26 -8.98
N LEU A 37 5.32 27.28 -7.73
CA LEU A 37 5.92 28.04 -6.62
C LEU A 37 7.14 27.35 -5.98
N ARG A 38 7.16 26.01 -5.96
CA ARG A 38 8.22 25.25 -5.26
C ARG A 38 9.16 24.52 -6.23
N TYR A 39 8.62 23.95 -7.33
CA TYR A 39 9.40 23.09 -8.22
C TYR A 39 9.81 23.80 -9.51
N TYR A 40 9.26 24.97 -9.82
CA TYR A 40 9.57 25.75 -11.02
C TYR A 40 9.38 24.96 -12.33
N VAL A 41 8.33 24.12 -12.38
CA VAL A 41 7.97 23.28 -13.53
C VAL A 41 6.53 23.58 -13.99
N ALA A 42 6.15 23.03 -15.14
CA ALA A 42 4.81 23.22 -15.69
C ALA A 42 3.70 22.73 -14.72
N PRO A 43 2.53 23.40 -14.64
CA PRO A 43 1.44 23.05 -13.73
C PRO A 43 0.94 21.61 -13.87
N ASN A 44 1.05 21.03 -15.06
CA ASN A 44 0.62 19.67 -15.38
C ASN A 44 1.70 18.59 -15.16
N HIS A 45 2.86 18.95 -14.60
CA HIS A 45 4.01 18.04 -14.48
C HIS A 45 3.68 16.73 -13.74
N PHE A 46 3.07 16.81 -12.55
CA PHE A 46 2.72 15.63 -11.78
C PHE A 46 1.55 14.87 -12.38
N PHE A 47 0.58 15.55 -12.97
CA PHE A 47 -0.53 14.94 -13.70
C PHE A 47 -0.03 14.06 -14.86
N VAL A 48 0.84 14.60 -15.73
CA VAL A 48 1.37 13.87 -16.89
C VAL A 48 2.18 12.65 -16.43
N ARG A 49 3.03 12.80 -15.41
CA ARG A 49 3.80 11.69 -14.87
C ARG A 49 2.90 10.59 -14.29
N GLN A 50 1.87 10.97 -13.54
CA GLN A 50 0.92 10.00 -12.96
C GLN A 50 0.13 9.30 -14.06
N LEU A 51 -0.29 10.01 -15.11
CA LEU A 51 -0.98 9.44 -16.26
C LEU A 51 -0.11 8.38 -16.97
N ILE A 52 1.18 8.69 -17.21
CA ILE A 52 2.13 7.73 -17.80
C ILE A 52 2.25 6.47 -16.91
N VAL A 53 2.40 6.65 -15.60
CA VAL A 53 2.49 5.55 -14.64
C VAL A 53 1.23 4.68 -14.66
N LEU A 54 0.04 5.29 -14.71
CA LEU A 54 -1.23 4.56 -14.80
C LEU A 54 -1.31 3.78 -16.11
N VAL A 55 -1.02 4.41 -17.26
CA VAL A 55 -1.05 3.71 -18.57
C VAL A 55 -0.09 2.51 -18.56
N VAL A 56 1.15 2.70 -18.11
CA VAL A 56 2.13 1.60 -17.98
C VAL A 56 1.62 0.52 -17.03
N GLY A 57 1.06 0.91 -15.88
CA GLY A 57 0.47 -0.02 -14.91
C GLY A 57 -0.67 -0.85 -15.48
N TYR A 58 -1.60 -0.23 -16.23
CA TYR A 58 -2.71 -0.94 -16.87
C TYR A 58 -2.25 -1.86 -18.00
N VAL A 59 -1.30 -1.41 -18.85
CA VAL A 59 -0.71 -2.24 -19.90
C VAL A 59 -0.02 -3.47 -19.28
N PHE A 60 0.83 -3.26 -18.27
CA PHE A 60 1.47 -4.37 -17.55
C PHE A 60 0.43 -5.28 -16.86
N GLY A 61 -0.57 -4.70 -16.21
CA GLY A 61 -1.66 -5.43 -15.58
C GLY A 61 -2.44 -6.31 -16.54
N PHE A 62 -2.65 -5.86 -17.78
CA PHE A 62 -3.27 -6.69 -18.81
C PHE A 62 -2.48 -7.99 -19.03
N PHE A 63 -1.15 -7.93 -19.09
CA PHE A 63 -0.33 -9.14 -19.19
C PHE A 63 -0.43 -10.02 -17.94
N VAL A 64 -0.54 -9.44 -16.75
CA VAL A 64 -0.74 -10.19 -15.49
C VAL A 64 -2.03 -11.02 -15.53
N ILE A 65 -3.12 -10.47 -16.06
CA ILE A 65 -4.38 -11.22 -16.22
C ILE A 65 -4.21 -12.47 -17.11
N LEU A 66 -3.39 -12.38 -18.13
CA LEU A 66 -3.17 -13.51 -19.06
C LEU A 66 -2.33 -14.62 -18.43
N PHE A 67 -1.55 -14.30 -17.40
CA PHE A 67 -0.62 -15.24 -16.80
C PHE A 67 -1.28 -16.01 -15.62
N PRO A 68 -1.45 -17.35 -15.71
CA PRO A 68 -2.12 -18.11 -14.65
C PRO A 68 -1.29 -18.20 -13.37
N THR A 69 -1.97 -18.13 -12.21
CA THR A 69 -1.29 -18.10 -10.90
C THR A 69 -0.47 -19.38 -10.60
N ASN A 70 -0.77 -20.50 -11.25
CA ASN A 70 0.01 -21.74 -11.09
C ASN A 70 1.45 -21.60 -11.59
N ARG A 71 1.72 -20.68 -12.52
CA ARG A 71 3.05 -20.37 -13.06
C ARG A 71 3.83 -19.36 -12.22
N TYR A 72 3.23 -18.78 -11.18
CA TYR A 72 3.89 -17.78 -10.33
C TYR A 72 5.05 -18.34 -9.50
N LYS A 73 5.22 -19.68 -9.42
CA LYS A 73 6.22 -20.31 -8.55
C LYS A 73 7.63 -19.73 -8.75
N PHE A 74 8.16 -19.83 -9.94
CA PHE A 74 9.51 -19.32 -10.25
C PHE A 74 9.58 -17.79 -10.15
N LEU A 75 8.57 -17.11 -10.71
CA LEU A 75 8.51 -15.64 -10.72
C LEU A 75 8.44 -15.05 -9.31
N ALA A 76 7.72 -15.65 -8.37
CA ALA A 76 7.61 -15.16 -7.00
C ALA A 76 8.96 -15.23 -6.27
N TYR A 77 9.71 -16.32 -6.42
CA TYR A 77 11.04 -16.43 -5.82
C TYR A 77 12.04 -15.45 -6.46
N LEU A 78 12.05 -15.37 -7.79
CA LEU A 78 12.93 -14.46 -8.53
C LEU A 78 12.61 -12.99 -8.19
N TYR A 79 11.32 -12.63 -8.17
CA TYR A 79 10.88 -11.29 -7.81
C TYR A 79 11.24 -10.92 -6.37
N SER A 80 11.07 -11.85 -5.42
CA SER A 80 11.47 -11.63 -4.02
C SER A 80 12.98 -11.43 -3.89
N LEU A 81 13.79 -12.24 -4.60
CA LEU A 81 15.24 -12.07 -4.61
C LEU A 81 15.66 -10.74 -5.24
N PHE A 82 15.04 -10.38 -6.37
CA PHE A 82 15.31 -9.12 -7.05
C PHE A 82 15.02 -7.91 -6.15
N VAL A 83 13.86 -7.91 -5.48
CA VAL A 83 13.51 -6.84 -4.53
C VAL A 83 14.45 -6.79 -3.34
N LEU A 84 14.90 -7.95 -2.84
CA LEU A 84 15.91 -8.00 -1.78
C LEU A 84 17.22 -7.31 -2.20
N VAL A 85 17.69 -7.59 -3.41
CA VAL A 85 18.87 -6.94 -3.98
C VAL A 85 18.66 -5.44 -4.14
N LEU A 86 17.47 -5.00 -4.60
CA LEU A 86 17.16 -3.57 -4.71
C LEU A 86 17.14 -2.87 -3.35
N LEU A 87 16.58 -3.51 -2.30
CA LEU A 87 16.61 -2.96 -0.93
C LEU A 87 18.03 -2.81 -0.40
N MET A 88 18.92 -3.77 -0.66
CA MET A 88 20.35 -3.67 -0.31
C MET A 88 21.07 -2.59 -1.13
N TYR A 89 20.75 -2.49 -2.43
CA TYR A 89 21.34 -1.47 -3.30
C TYR A 89 21.02 -0.04 -2.83
N VAL A 90 19.79 0.21 -2.37
CA VAL A 90 19.37 1.52 -1.86
C VAL A 90 20.16 1.94 -0.62
N LEU A 91 20.52 1.01 0.26
CA LEU A 91 21.35 1.33 1.43
C LEU A 91 22.73 1.88 1.05
N VAL A 92 23.25 1.48 -0.12
CA VAL A 92 24.59 1.90 -0.57
C VAL A 92 24.54 3.13 -1.48
N LYS A 93 23.54 3.18 -2.41
CA LYS A 93 23.48 4.19 -3.48
C LYS A 93 22.12 4.89 -3.59
N GLY A 94 21.25 4.79 -2.59
CA GLY A 94 19.93 5.43 -2.61
C GLY A 94 20.01 6.95 -2.52
N LYS A 95 19.03 7.63 -3.16
CA LYS A 95 18.82 9.06 -3.00
C LYS A 95 18.03 9.33 -1.71
N ILE A 96 18.41 10.41 -1.03
CA ILE A 96 17.72 10.90 0.16
C ILE A 96 16.56 11.80 -0.29
N ALA A 97 15.36 11.46 0.12
CA ALA A 97 14.17 12.31 -0.01
C ALA A 97 13.31 12.16 1.24
N GLY A 98 12.78 13.26 1.79
CA GLY A 98 11.97 13.23 3.01
C GLY A 98 12.68 12.62 4.22
N ASN A 99 13.98 12.87 4.40
CA ASN A 99 14.84 12.31 5.45
C ASN A 99 15.00 10.76 5.42
N ALA A 100 14.65 10.12 4.31
CA ALA A 100 14.84 8.68 4.10
C ALA A 100 15.66 8.42 2.82
N GLN A 101 16.66 7.53 2.91
CA GLN A 101 17.45 7.08 1.77
C GLN A 101 16.75 5.85 1.15
N SER A 102 15.59 6.06 0.48
CA SER A 102 14.70 4.98 0.06
C SER A 102 14.46 4.93 -1.45
N TRP A 103 15.11 5.80 -2.24
CA TRP A 103 14.78 6.00 -3.64
C TRP A 103 15.92 5.68 -4.58
N ILE A 104 15.59 5.05 -5.71
CA ILE A 104 16.49 4.83 -6.85
C ILE A 104 16.02 5.73 -8.00
N ALA A 105 16.89 6.61 -8.50
CA ALA A 105 16.57 7.40 -9.69
C ALA A 105 16.74 6.55 -10.95
N ILE A 106 15.71 6.44 -11.75
CA ILE A 106 15.70 5.77 -13.05
C ILE A 106 15.20 6.78 -14.08
N GLY A 107 16.15 7.50 -14.69
CA GLY A 107 15.79 8.61 -15.59
C GLY A 107 14.94 9.67 -14.89
N PRO A 108 13.76 10.02 -15.44
CA PRO A 108 12.87 11.02 -14.85
C PRO A 108 12.02 10.48 -13.67
N PHE A 109 12.08 9.18 -13.38
CA PHE A 109 11.28 8.53 -12.35
C PHE A 109 12.13 8.15 -11.14
N ASN A 110 11.51 8.18 -9.96
CA ASN A 110 12.08 7.64 -8.74
C ASN A 110 11.37 6.34 -8.38
N LEU A 111 12.14 5.26 -8.17
CA LEU A 111 11.64 3.95 -7.77
C LEU A 111 11.94 3.74 -6.28
N GLN A 112 10.91 3.34 -5.52
CA GLN A 112 11.04 3.00 -4.11
C GLN A 112 10.90 1.48 -3.94
N PRO A 113 11.99 0.74 -3.66
CA PRO A 113 11.96 -0.71 -3.57
C PRO A 113 11.08 -1.27 -2.46
N SER A 114 10.89 -0.54 -1.35
CA SER A 114 10.01 -0.94 -0.26
C SER A 114 8.54 -1.07 -0.70
N GLU A 115 8.10 -0.35 -1.73
CA GLU A 115 6.77 -0.53 -2.30
C GLU A 115 6.62 -1.91 -2.96
N PHE A 116 7.61 -2.31 -3.74
CA PHE A 116 7.63 -3.62 -4.40
C PHE A 116 7.85 -4.78 -3.43
N ALA A 117 8.51 -4.53 -2.28
CA ALA A 117 8.69 -5.53 -1.24
C ALA A 117 7.36 -6.06 -0.68
N LYS A 118 6.33 -5.21 -0.60
CA LYS A 118 4.99 -5.58 -0.13
C LYS A 118 4.33 -6.60 -1.07
N SER A 119 4.33 -6.37 -2.38
CA SER A 119 3.77 -7.32 -3.35
C SER A 119 4.63 -8.57 -3.53
N ALA A 120 5.96 -8.42 -3.52
CA ALA A 120 6.86 -9.56 -3.57
C ALA A 120 6.64 -10.52 -2.39
N LEU A 121 6.44 -9.97 -1.19
CA LEU A 121 6.12 -10.74 0.00
C LEU A 121 4.79 -11.48 -0.14
N ILE A 122 3.73 -10.82 -0.62
CA ILE A 122 2.41 -11.43 -0.84
C ILE A 122 2.51 -12.60 -1.82
N LEU A 123 3.21 -12.41 -2.95
CA LEU A 123 3.42 -13.46 -3.95
C LEU A 123 4.24 -14.63 -3.37
N PHE A 124 5.31 -14.32 -2.64
CA PHE A 124 6.14 -15.32 -1.99
C PHE A 124 5.33 -16.16 -0.99
N MET A 125 4.59 -15.51 -0.09
CA MET A 125 3.71 -16.18 0.89
C MET A 125 2.70 -17.10 0.20
N ALA A 126 2.05 -16.63 -0.85
CA ALA A 126 1.05 -17.39 -1.58
C ALA A 126 1.61 -18.66 -2.21
N VAL A 127 2.77 -18.57 -2.85
CA VAL A 127 3.45 -19.71 -3.48
C VAL A 127 4.03 -20.64 -2.44
N PHE A 128 4.70 -20.11 -1.42
CA PHE A 128 5.37 -20.89 -0.38
C PHE A 128 4.38 -21.72 0.43
N TYR A 129 3.32 -21.10 0.96
CA TYR A 129 2.32 -21.83 1.76
C TYR A 129 1.52 -22.83 0.92
N ASN A 130 1.22 -22.53 -0.35
CA ASN A 130 0.58 -23.49 -1.23
C ASN A 130 1.48 -24.72 -1.52
N ASN A 131 2.79 -24.52 -1.65
CA ASN A 131 3.73 -25.64 -1.81
C ASN A 131 3.89 -26.43 -0.52
N LEU A 132 3.92 -25.76 0.63
CA LEU A 132 4.03 -26.39 1.94
C LEU A 132 2.80 -27.25 2.24
N SER A 133 1.60 -26.74 1.93
CA SER A 133 0.33 -27.45 2.07
C SER A 133 0.33 -28.77 1.28
N LYS A 134 0.83 -28.73 0.04
CA LYS A 134 0.90 -29.93 -0.81
C LYS A 134 1.87 -30.99 -0.29
N ARG A 135 2.91 -30.58 0.44
CA ARG A 135 3.90 -31.50 1.02
C ARG A 135 3.40 -32.18 2.29
N ASN A 136 2.27 -31.74 2.84
CA ASN A 136 1.66 -32.25 4.09
C ASN A 136 2.67 -32.39 5.25
N THR A 137 3.61 -31.44 5.35
CA THR A 137 4.68 -31.47 6.34
C THR A 137 4.16 -31.10 7.72
N LYS A 138 4.52 -31.90 8.72
CA LYS A 138 4.22 -31.63 10.14
C LYS A 138 5.20 -30.63 10.77
N ASN A 139 6.26 -30.24 10.05
CA ASN A 139 7.29 -29.35 10.57
C ASN A 139 6.80 -27.90 10.64
N LEU A 140 6.50 -27.45 11.85
CA LEU A 140 5.94 -26.13 12.13
C LEU A 140 6.93 -25.00 11.81
N SER A 141 8.24 -25.25 11.91
CA SER A 141 9.26 -24.21 11.67
C SER A 141 9.25 -23.68 10.22
N LEU A 142 8.86 -24.50 9.26
CA LEU A 142 8.78 -24.08 7.84
C LEU A 142 7.73 -22.99 7.60
N TYR A 143 6.70 -22.91 8.43
CA TYR A 143 5.67 -21.86 8.31
C TYR A 143 6.19 -20.45 8.64
N PHE A 144 7.34 -20.35 9.32
CA PHE A 144 7.95 -19.08 9.68
C PHE A 144 8.86 -18.51 8.58
N ILE A 145 9.25 -19.30 7.56
CA ILE A 145 10.16 -18.83 6.51
C ILE A 145 9.66 -17.55 5.81
N PRO A 146 8.37 -17.42 5.41
CA PRO A 146 7.89 -16.16 4.84
C PRO A 146 7.88 -14.99 5.82
N LEU A 147 7.70 -15.24 7.11
CA LEU A 147 7.78 -14.22 8.15
C LEU A 147 9.23 -13.77 8.39
N LEU A 148 10.20 -14.69 8.27
CA LEU A 148 11.63 -14.34 8.30
C LEU A 148 12.00 -13.44 7.11
N LEU A 149 11.52 -13.76 5.90
CA LEU A 149 11.71 -12.89 4.74
C LEU A 149 11.09 -11.50 4.97
N ALA A 150 9.89 -11.44 5.54
CA ALA A 150 9.27 -10.18 5.92
C ALA A 150 10.11 -9.40 6.94
N GLY A 151 10.67 -10.11 7.93
CA GLY A 151 11.60 -9.52 8.90
C GLY A 151 12.85 -8.93 8.26
N VAL A 152 13.42 -9.61 7.27
CA VAL A 152 14.57 -9.10 6.50
C VAL A 152 14.18 -7.85 5.71
N TYR A 153 13.05 -7.87 4.98
CA TYR A 153 12.57 -6.68 4.27
C TYR A 153 12.32 -5.50 5.21
N MET A 154 11.68 -5.78 6.35
CA MET A 154 11.42 -4.80 7.40
C MET A 154 12.70 -4.18 7.94
N LEU A 155 13.70 -5.02 8.27
CA LEU A 155 14.99 -4.57 8.77
C LEU A 155 15.71 -3.68 7.77
N LEU A 156 15.80 -4.11 6.49
CA LEU A 156 16.43 -3.32 5.44
C LEU A 156 15.72 -1.99 5.22
N THR A 157 14.38 -1.96 5.31
CA THR A 157 13.58 -0.73 5.18
C THR A 157 13.75 0.19 6.40
N LEU A 158 13.88 -0.36 7.61
CA LEU A 158 14.19 0.41 8.82
C LEU A 158 15.58 1.05 8.76
N LEU A 159 16.56 0.35 8.17
CA LEU A 159 17.90 0.90 7.95
C LEU A 159 17.92 2.06 6.93
N GLN A 160 16.88 2.17 6.09
CA GLN A 160 16.63 3.29 5.16
C GLN A 160 15.86 4.47 5.79
N PRO A 161 15.75 4.60 7.08
CA PRO A 161 14.83 5.34 7.97
C PRO A 161 13.37 5.48 7.48
N ASP A 162 12.84 4.47 6.74
CA ASP A 162 11.44 4.42 6.28
C ASP A 162 10.58 3.56 7.21
N TRP A 163 10.17 4.15 8.34
CA TRP A 163 9.39 3.47 9.38
C TRP A 163 7.98 3.10 8.93
N GLY A 164 7.36 3.96 8.10
CA GLY A 164 6.01 3.75 7.58
C GLY A 164 5.92 2.48 6.73
N SER A 165 6.78 2.37 5.71
CA SER A 165 6.82 1.19 4.84
C SER A 165 7.23 -0.07 5.61
N ALA A 166 8.18 0.01 6.56
CA ALA A 166 8.59 -1.12 7.38
C ALA A 166 7.43 -1.66 8.23
N ALA A 167 6.66 -0.78 8.88
CA ALA A 167 5.49 -1.19 9.66
C ALA A 167 4.42 -1.86 8.80
N ILE A 168 4.17 -1.34 7.59
CA ILE A 168 3.21 -1.91 6.64
C ILE A 168 3.67 -3.29 6.15
N ILE A 169 4.95 -3.48 5.82
CA ILE A 169 5.51 -4.79 5.43
C ILE A 169 5.26 -5.82 6.53
N GLY A 170 5.59 -5.48 7.78
CA GLY A 170 5.35 -6.34 8.93
C GLY A 170 3.87 -6.65 9.14
N ALA A 171 3.00 -5.63 9.07
CA ALA A 171 1.57 -5.80 9.24
C ALA A 171 0.94 -6.66 8.12
N ILE A 172 1.33 -6.47 6.85
CA ILE A 172 0.90 -7.31 5.73
C ILE A 172 1.30 -8.76 5.98
N ALA A 173 2.55 -9.01 6.40
CA ALA A 173 3.04 -10.36 6.68
C ALA A 173 2.18 -11.06 7.73
N ILE A 174 1.93 -10.40 8.86
CA ILE A 174 1.18 -10.95 9.99
C ILE A 174 -0.27 -11.20 9.61
N LEU A 175 -0.94 -10.18 9.07
CA LEU A 175 -2.37 -10.26 8.75
C LEU A 175 -2.64 -11.26 7.63
N THR A 176 -1.77 -11.32 6.62
CA THR A 176 -1.85 -12.34 5.56
C THR A 176 -1.62 -13.73 6.14
N PHE A 177 -0.62 -13.90 7.02
CA PHE A 177 -0.35 -15.16 7.71
C PHE A 177 -1.55 -15.63 8.54
N LEU A 178 -2.17 -14.75 9.33
CA LEU A 178 -3.37 -15.05 10.13
C LEU A 178 -4.58 -15.41 9.27
N SER A 179 -4.62 -14.98 8.01
CA SER A 179 -5.69 -15.30 7.05
C SER A 179 -5.52 -16.68 6.42
N VAL A 180 -4.40 -17.39 6.64
CA VAL A 180 -4.15 -18.73 6.09
C VAL A 180 -4.93 -19.79 6.89
N PRO A 181 -5.89 -20.52 6.27
CA PRO A 181 -6.79 -21.43 7.01
C PRO A 181 -6.09 -22.62 7.68
N MET A 182 -4.90 -23.00 7.22
CA MET A 182 -4.16 -24.15 7.74
C MET A 182 -3.57 -23.95 9.15
N ILE A 183 -3.46 -22.71 9.61
CA ILE A 183 -2.66 -22.34 10.79
C ILE A 183 -3.51 -22.26 12.06
N LYS A 184 -4.85 -22.36 11.93
CA LYS A 184 -5.78 -22.18 13.06
C LYS A 184 -5.50 -23.02 14.28
N LYS A 185 -5.02 -24.27 14.13
CA LYS A 185 -4.72 -25.18 15.27
C LYS A 185 -3.48 -24.79 16.09
N ASN A 186 -2.56 -24.01 15.51
CA ASN A 186 -1.28 -23.65 16.14
C ASN A 186 -1.07 -22.13 16.32
N ILE A 187 -2.09 -21.33 16.00
CA ILE A 187 -2.02 -19.84 16.04
C ILE A 187 -1.50 -19.33 17.39
N LEU A 188 -1.97 -19.87 18.51
CA LEU A 188 -1.54 -19.44 19.85
C LEU A 188 -0.05 -19.66 20.11
N LYS A 189 0.52 -20.78 19.65
CA LYS A 189 1.97 -21.03 19.78
C LYS A 189 2.76 -20.06 18.92
N ILE A 190 2.30 -19.83 17.70
CA ILE A 190 2.90 -18.91 16.73
C ILE A 190 2.84 -17.46 17.22
N MET A 191 1.68 -17.02 17.73
CA MET A 191 1.53 -15.69 18.33
C MET A 191 2.48 -15.50 19.51
N LYS A 192 2.63 -16.48 20.40
CA LYS A 192 3.58 -16.40 21.52
C LYS A 192 5.03 -16.19 21.04
N ILE A 193 5.48 -16.98 20.05
CA ILE A 193 6.84 -16.84 19.49
C ILE A 193 7.03 -15.46 18.85
N PHE A 194 6.01 -14.98 18.13
CA PHE A 194 6.05 -13.69 17.47
C PHE A 194 6.07 -12.53 18.48
N VAL A 195 5.23 -12.58 19.52
CA VAL A 195 5.23 -11.59 20.61
C VAL A 195 6.56 -11.59 21.35
N ILE A 196 7.13 -12.76 21.64
CA ILE A 196 8.48 -12.87 22.24
C ILE A 196 9.53 -12.24 21.33
N GLY A 197 9.47 -12.50 20.00
CA GLY A 197 10.37 -11.88 19.02
C GLY A 197 10.29 -10.36 19.01
N ILE A 198 9.08 -9.80 19.04
CA ILE A 198 8.86 -8.34 19.15
C ILE A 198 9.42 -7.78 20.45
N ILE A 199 9.18 -8.46 21.57
CA ILE A 199 9.70 -8.03 22.89
C ILE A 199 11.22 -8.04 22.88
N VAL A 200 11.85 -9.12 22.39
CA VAL A 200 13.31 -9.22 22.27
C VAL A 200 13.89 -8.14 21.39
N LEU A 201 13.25 -7.86 20.24
CA LEU A 201 13.66 -6.78 19.34
C LEU A 201 13.51 -5.41 20.01
N ALA A 202 12.40 -5.16 20.69
CA ALA A 202 12.17 -3.91 21.43
C ALA A 202 13.21 -3.72 22.55
N LEU A 203 13.51 -4.76 23.32
CA LEU A 203 14.55 -4.74 24.36
C LEU A 203 15.95 -4.53 23.78
N ALA A 204 16.28 -5.14 22.63
CA ALA A 204 17.56 -4.95 21.96
C ALA A 204 17.70 -3.50 21.42
N LEU A 205 16.62 -2.91 20.94
CA LEU A 205 16.58 -1.50 20.50
C LEU A 205 16.72 -0.55 21.69
N LEU A 206 16.10 -0.86 22.82
CA LEU A 206 16.23 -0.09 24.06
C LEU A 206 17.65 -0.22 24.67
N TYR A 207 18.26 -1.40 24.61
CA TYR A 207 19.62 -1.66 25.12
C TYR A 207 20.71 -0.93 24.31
N LYS A 208 20.54 -0.81 22.99
CA LYS A 208 21.47 -0.06 22.12
C LYS A 208 21.46 1.46 22.32
N GLY A 209 20.70 1.95 23.29
CA GLY A 209 20.71 3.34 23.74
C GLY A 209 20.02 4.31 22.79
N GLY A 210 19.40 5.33 23.37
CA GLY A 210 18.48 6.32 22.81
C GLY A 210 18.88 7.14 21.58
N ASN A 211 19.98 6.83 20.90
CA ASN A 211 20.41 7.52 19.67
C ASN A 211 19.69 7.06 18.39
N ILE A 212 18.91 5.96 18.44
CA ILE A 212 18.14 5.49 17.29
C ILE A 212 16.86 6.31 17.08
N LEU A 213 16.32 6.88 18.15
CA LEU A 213 15.16 7.76 18.13
C LEU A 213 15.64 9.22 18.28
N SER A 214 15.88 9.89 17.16
CA SER A 214 16.11 11.34 17.15
C SER A 214 14.88 12.06 17.74
N SER A 215 15.09 13.23 18.37
CA SER A 215 14.02 14.06 18.94
C SER A 215 12.86 14.29 17.96
N ASN A 216 13.17 14.47 16.67
CA ASN A 216 12.19 14.64 15.59
C ASN A 216 11.35 13.37 15.32
N LYS A 217 11.84 12.17 15.66
CA LYS A 217 11.07 10.93 15.51
C LYS A 217 10.19 10.68 16.72
N LEU A 218 10.63 11.07 17.91
CA LEU A 218 9.83 11.02 19.13
C LEU A 218 8.67 12.03 19.08
N SER A 219 8.87 13.21 18.49
CA SER A 219 7.80 14.20 18.33
C SER A 219 6.67 13.69 17.43
N ARG A 220 6.98 12.86 16.42
CA ARG A 220 5.95 12.22 15.57
C ARG A 220 5.04 11.24 16.32
N LEU A 221 5.52 10.63 17.42
CA LEU A 221 4.69 9.76 18.26
C LEU A 221 3.65 10.54 19.08
N ASN A 222 3.89 11.85 19.29
CA ASN A 222 2.92 12.73 19.90
C ASN A 222 2.00 13.28 18.79
N PHE A 223 0.90 12.60 18.48
CA PHE A 223 -0.03 12.97 17.40
C PHE A 223 -1.27 13.71 17.88
N LYS A 224 -1.52 13.75 19.20
CA LYS A 224 -2.69 14.42 19.78
C LYS A 224 -2.52 15.95 19.72
N ALA A 225 -3.66 16.67 19.58
CA ALA A 225 -3.73 18.12 19.56
C ALA A 225 -2.68 18.76 18.60
N PRO A 226 -2.69 18.47 17.29
CA PRO A 226 -1.64 18.89 16.37
C PRO A 226 -1.50 20.42 16.28
N CYS A 227 -2.59 21.18 16.43
CA CYS A 227 -2.56 22.63 16.33
C CYS A 227 -1.89 23.33 17.52
N THR A 228 -1.75 22.66 18.67
CA THR A 228 -0.94 23.19 19.78
C THR A 228 0.56 23.03 19.55
N ARG A 229 0.94 22.18 18.59
CA ARG A 229 2.32 21.88 18.18
C ARG A 229 2.62 22.37 16.77
N TYR A 230 2.06 23.50 16.39
CA TYR A 230 2.16 24.08 15.06
C TYR A 230 3.60 24.40 14.63
N GLN A 231 4.52 24.56 15.58
CA GLN A 231 5.95 24.78 15.31
C GLN A 231 6.70 23.48 14.95
N GLU A 232 6.12 22.32 15.25
CA GLU A 232 6.68 21.02 14.85
C GLU A 232 6.20 20.64 13.45
N GLU A 233 7.07 20.11 12.59
CA GLU A 233 6.74 19.73 11.21
C GLU A 233 5.49 18.83 11.11
N SER A 234 5.41 17.80 11.96
CA SER A 234 4.26 16.87 11.98
C SER A 234 2.97 17.53 12.51
N GLY A 235 3.08 18.39 13.53
CA GLY A 235 1.96 19.16 14.07
C GLY A 235 1.43 20.14 13.04
N TYR A 236 2.32 20.88 12.36
CA TYR A 236 1.99 21.80 11.27
C TYR A 236 1.21 21.10 10.15
N GLN A 237 1.73 19.97 9.64
CA GLN A 237 1.09 19.24 8.54
C GLN A 237 -0.31 18.75 8.89
N VAL A 238 -0.48 18.12 10.06
CA VAL A 238 -1.78 17.57 10.48
C VAL A 238 -2.75 18.69 10.84
N CYS A 239 -2.29 19.78 11.47
CA CYS A 239 -3.16 20.93 11.76
C CYS A 239 -3.71 21.54 10.46
N ASN A 240 -2.86 21.82 9.46
CA ASN A 240 -3.31 22.36 8.17
C ASN A 240 -4.22 21.37 7.41
N ALA A 241 -4.01 20.05 7.55
CA ALA A 241 -4.91 19.06 7.02
C ALA A 241 -6.32 19.14 7.64
N LEU A 242 -6.41 19.32 8.97
CA LEU A 242 -7.69 19.51 9.67
C LEU A 242 -8.36 20.85 9.32
N ILE A 243 -7.56 21.93 9.15
CA ILE A 243 -8.05 23.23 8.66
C ILE A 243 -8.64 23.08 7.25
N ALA A 244 -7.96 22.39 6.33
CA ALA A 244 -8.48 22.13 4.98
C ALA A 244 -9.84 21.43 5.03
N ILE A 245 -9.95 20.34 5.81
CA ILE A 245 -11.22 19.60 5.97
C ILE A 245 -12.32 20.52 6.54
N SER A 246 -11.99 21.36 7.52
CA SER A 246 -12.93 22.30 8.13
C SER A 246 -13.39 23.38 7.16
N ASN A 247 -12.46 23.96 6.37
CA ASN A 247 -12.75 25.02 5.40
C ASN A 247 -13.71 24.54 4.31
N GLY A 248 -13.62 23.26 3.90
CA GLY A 248 -14.47 22.69 2.86
C GLY A 248 -15.94 22.57 3.26
N GLY A 249 -16.28 22.54 4.56
CA GLY A 249 -17.63 22.33 5.00
C GLY A 249 -18.29 21.10 4.39
N LEU A 250 -19.58 21.19 4.06
CA LEU A 250 -20.31 20.05 3.45
C LEU A 250 -20.08 19.94 1.94
N PHE A 251 -20.04 21.05 1.20
CA PHE A 251 -20.07 21.09 -0.26
C PHE A 251 -18.74 21.53 -0.90
N GLY A 252 -17.76 21.94 -0.11
CA GLY A 252 -16.47 22.41 -0.57
C GLY A 252 -16.48 23.87 -1.00
N VAL A 253 -15.25 24.41 -1.17
CA VAL A 253 -15.03 25.78 -1.67
C VAL A 253 -15.03 25.87 -3.17
N GLY A 254 -15.08 24.74 -3.87
CA GLY A 254 -15.01 24.61 -5.33
C GLY A 254 -13.69 24.00 -5.82
N LEU A 255 -13.76 23.25 -6.91
CA LEU A 255 -12.60 22.61 -7.52
C LEU A 255 -11.55 23.65 -7.92
N GLY A 256 -10.31 23.44 -7.53
CA GLY A 256 -9.22 24.38 -7.79
C GLY A 256 -9.15 25.57 -6.82
N GLN A 257 -10.05 25.68 -5.84
CA GLN A 257 -10.14 26.84 -4.93
C GLN A 257 -9.56 26.57 -3.51
N SER A 258 -8.93 25.41 -3.29
CA SER A 258 -8.26 25.16 -2.01
C SER A 258 -7.23 26.24 -1.68
N SER A 259 -7.28 26.77 -0.48
CA SER A 259 -6.28 27.72 0.04
C SER A 259 -5.05 26.98 0.57
N GLN A 260 -5.24 25.78 1.12
CA GLN A 260 -4.17 25.01 1.76
C GLN A 260 -3.13 24.45 0.78
N LYS A 261 -3.47 24.29 -0.50
CA LYS A 261 -2.52 23.87 -1.55
C LYS A 261 -1.44 24.91 -1.88
N TYR A 262 -1.64 26.18 -1.51
CA TYR A 262 -0.67 27.25 -1.73
C TYR A 262 0.44 27.24 -0.67
N LEU A 263 1.15 26.08 -0.57
CA LEU A 263 2.31 25.82 0.30
C LEU A 263 2.02 25.73 1.80
N TYR A 264 0.78 25.93 2.25
CA TYR A 264 0.40 25.68 3.64
C TYR A 264 0.41 24.18 3.97
N LEU A 265 0.00 23.34 3.02
CA LEU A 265 0.02 21.90 3.15
C LEU A 265 1.13 21.31 2.28
N PRO A 266 2.32 21.02 2.86
CA PRO A 266 3.36 20.29 2.14
C PRO A 266 2.82 18.96 1.63
N GLU A 267 3.32 18.49 0.49
CA GLU A 267 2.94 17.18 -0.07
C GLU A 267 1.43 17.01 -0.30
N SER A 268 0.74 18.12 -0.66
CA SER A 268 -0.71 18.17 -0.91
C SER A 268 -1.19 17.17 -1.99
N HIS A 269 -0.33 16.80 -2.94
CA HIS A 269 -0.63 15.88 -4.03
C HIS A 269 -0.21 14.43 -3.76
N THR A 270 0.49 14.17 -2.64
CA THR A 270 0.94 12.83 -2.22
C THR A 270 0.08 12.31 -1.08
N ASP A 271 0.59 12.24 0.13
CA ASP A 271 -0.08 11.68 1.30
C ASP A 271 -1.17 12.60 1.89
N MET A 272 -1.16 13.90 1.54
CA MET A 272 -2.11 14.91 2.02
C MET A 272 -3.23 15.24 1.00
N ILE A 273 -3.48 14.37 0.03
CA ILE A 273 -4.49 14.65 -1.02
C ILE A 273 -5.93 14.61 -0.49
N PHE A 274 -6.23 13.79 0.52
CA PHE A 274 -7.58 13.67 1.06
C PHE A 274 -8.11 14.96 1.72
N PRO A 275 -7.35 15.71 2.53
CA PRO A 275 -7.72 17.05 2.98
C PRO A 275 -8.06 18.01 1.84
N ILE A 276 -7.30 18.01 0.74
CA ILE A 276 -7.59 18.86 -0.43
C ILE A 276 -8.90 18.44 -1.10
N ILE A 277 -9.20 17.14 -1.19
CA ILE A 277 -10.49 16.65 -1.68
C ILE A 277 -11.62 17.21 -0.82
N CYS A 278 -11.48 17.15 0.51
CA CYS A 278 -12.48 17.67 1.43
C CYS A 278 -12.60 19.20 1.36
N GLU A 279 -11.50 19.94 1.20
CA GLU A 279 -11.53 21.40 1.07
C GLU A 279 -12.23 21.83 -0.24
N GLU A 280 -11.85 21.23 -1.38
CA GLU A 280 -12.38 21.62 -2.68
C GLU A 280 -13.80 21.10 -2.95
N LEU A 281 -14.12 19.88 -2.57
CA LEU A 281 -15.38 19.19 -2.92
C LEU A 281 -16.29 18.93 -1.72
N GLY A 282 -15.85 19.28 -0.52
CA GLY A 282 -16.62 19.13 0.72
C GLY A 282 -16.51 17.76 1.39
N SER A 283 -17.00 17.71 2.64
CA SER A 283 -16.99 16.51 3.47
C SER A 283 -17.86 15.38 2.88
N ILE A 284 -18.90 15.71 2.10
CA ILE A 284 -19.71 14.73 1.39
C ILE A 284 -18.87 13.97 0.37
N ALA A 285 -18.04 14.67 -0.41
CA ALA A 285 -17.13 14.02 -1.38
C ALA A 285 -16.06 13.17 -0.66
N GLY A 286 -15.54 13.65 0.48
CA GLY A 286 -14.68 12.87 1.35
C GLY A 286 -15.35 11.58 1.84
N ALA A 287 -16.59 11.64 2.32
CA ALA A 287 -17.36 10.49 2.77
C ALA A 287 -17.64 9.49 1.63
N LEU A 288 -18.02 10.00 0.44
CA LEU A 288 -18.19 9.16 -0.76
C LEU A 288 -16.89 8.47 -1.17
N THR A 289 -15.76 9.14 -1.05
CA THR A 289 -14.43 8.55 -1.32
C THR A 289 -14.14 7.38 -0.37
N ILE A 290 -14.42 7.55 0.93
CA ILE A 290 -14.27 6.47 1.94
C ILE A 290 -15.23 5.32 1.64
N LEU A 291 -16.47 5.60 1.27
CA LEU A 291 -17.45 4.59 0.88
C LEU A 291 -16.99 3.77 -0.33
N LEU A 292 -16.44 4.43 -1.35
CA LEU A 292 -15.87 3.76 -2.55
C LEU A 292 -14.71 2.82 -2.17
N TYR A 293 -13.83 3.25 -1.28
CA TYR A 293 -12.80 2.35 -0.72
C TYR A 293 -13.41 1.16 -0.01
N GLY A 294 -14.45 1.37 0.79
CA GLY A 294 -15.19 0.28 1.45
C GLY A 294 -15.72 -0.74 0.46
N VAL A 295 -16.31 -0.28 -0.65
CA VAL A 295 -16.82 -1.17 -1.71
C VAL A 295 -15.69 -1.93 -2.41
N ILE A 296 -14.57 -1.27 -2.73
CA ILE A 296 -13.38 -1.90 -3.33
C ILE A 296 -12.85 -2.99 -2.40
N LEU A 297 -12.62 -2.67 -1.13
CA LEU A 297 -12.14 -3.62 -0.13
C LEU A 297 -13.10 -4.81 0.04
N PHE A 298 -14.40 -4.55 0.10
CA PHE A 298 -15.42 -5.61 0.18
C PHE A 298 -15.35 -6.55 -1.04
N LYS A 299 -15.15 -6.00 -2.24
CA LYS A 299 -14.99 -6.80 -3.46
C LYS A 299 -13.75 -7.69 -3.40
N ILE A 300 -12.59 -7.14 -3.02
CA ILE A 300 -11.35 -7.89 -2.87
C ILE A 300 -11.51 -9.00 -1.82
N PHE A 301 -12.09 -8.67 -0.66
CA PHE A 301 -12.39 -9.64 0.40
C PHE A 301 -13.31 -10.77 -0.08
N LYS A 302 -14.37 -10.44 -0.84
CA LYS A 302 -15.29 -11.43 -1.42
C LYS A 302 -14.57 -12.37 -2.40
N ILE A 303 -13.64 -11.86 -3.20
CA ILE A 303 -12.79 -12.68 -4.10
C ILE A 303 -11.89 -13.60 -3.27
N ALA A 304 -11.26 -13.10 -2.21
CA ALA A 304 -10.42 -13.89 -1.30
C ALA A 304 -11.21 -15.02 -0.63
N LYS A 305 -12.38 -14.72 -0.08
CA LYS A 305 -13.25 -15.70 0.61
C LYS A 305 -13.78 -16.80 -0.32
N ARG A 306 -13.96 -16.49 -1.62
CA ARG A 306 -14.45 -17.44 -2.63
C ARG A 306 -13.36 -18.29 -3.27
N SER A 307 -12.11 -18.09 -2.86
CA SER A 307 -10.97 -18.83 -3.43
C SER A 307 -10.88 -20.23 -2.83
N ASP A 308 -10.93 -21.23 -3.68
CA ASP A 308 -10.83 -22.65 -3.31
C ASP A 308 -9.38 -23.13 -3.15
N ASN A 309 -8.46 -22.44 -3.82
CA ASN A 309 -7.04 -22.76 -3.79
C ASN A 309 -6.32 -21.85 -2.79
N LEU A 310 -5.50 -22.46 -1.93
CA LEU A 310 -4.74 -21.72 -0.90
C LEU A 310 -3.90 -20.58 -1.49
N ARG A 311 -3.26 -20.80 -2.65
CA ARG A 311 -2.46 -19.77 -3.34
C ARG A 311 -3.32 -18.57 -3.73
N THR A 312 -4.44 -18.79 -4.39
CA THR A 312 -5.35 -17.71 -4.83
C THR A 312 -5.96 -16.98 -3.64
N SER A 313 -6.31 -17.72 -2.58
CA SER A 313 -6.80 -17.16 -1.33
C SER A 313 -5.79 -16.20 -0.69
N ILE A 314 -4.52 -16.62 -0.55
CA ILE A 314 -3.46 -15.81 0.04
C ILE A 314 -3.16 -14.57 -0.81
N LEU A 315 -3.13 -14.69 -2.14
CA LEU A 315 -2.93 -13.55 -3.04
C LEU A 315 -4.00 -12.47 -2.81
N ALA A 316 -5.27 -12.88 -2.75
CA ALA A 316 -6.37 -11.94 -2.58
C ALA A 316 -6.45 -11.39 -1.15
N TYR A 317 -6.21 -12.20 -0.09
CA TYR A 317 -6.13 -11.69 1.28
C TYR A 317 -4.93 -10.75 1.49
N GLY A 318 -3.76 -11.07 0.92
CA GLY A 318 -2.60 -10.18 0.97
C GLY A 318 -2.87 -8.84 0.30
N THR A 319 -3.54 -8.86 -0.87
CA THR A 319 -3.98 -7.63 -1.54
C THR A 319 -5.02 -6.86 -0.73
N PHE A 320 -5.98 -7.55 -0.10
CA PHE A 320 -6.95 -6.93 0.80
C PHE A 320 -6.27 -6.21 1.96
N TRP A 321 -5.31 -6.86 2.64
CA TRP A 321 -4.58 -6.25 3.75
C TRP A 321 -3.65 -5.13 3.29
N TYR A 322 -3.03 -5.25 2.11
CA TYR A 322 -2.25 -4.16 1.52
C TYR A 322 -3.08 -2.88 1.40
N PHE A 323 -4.24 -2.94 0.75
CA PHE A 323 -5.09 -1.75 0.58
C PHE A 323 -5.70 -1.28 1.90
N THR A 324 -6.17 -2.20 2.73
CA THR A 324 -6.73 -1.84 4.04
C THR A 324 -5.74 -1.04 4.87
N LEU A 325 -4.50 -1.52 5.00
CA LEU A 325 -3.47 -0.84 5.78
C LEU A 325 -3.13 0.55 5.23
N HIS A 326 -2.96 0.68 3.90
CA HIS A 326 -2.64 1.98 3.30
C HIS A 326 -3.77 2.99 3.52
N ILE A 327 -5.03 2.60 3.31
CA ILE A 327 -6.19 3.47 3.51
C ILE A 327 -6.30 3.90 4.98
N PHE A 328 -6.28 2.93 5.91
CA PHE A 328 -6.46 3.24 7.34
C PHE A 328 -5.30 4.06 7.90
N ILE A 329 -4.05 3.70 7.57
CA ILE A 329 -2.86 4.41 8.09
C ILE A 329 -2.82 5.85 7.56
N ASN A 330 -3.14 6.09 6.29
CA ASN A 330 -3.22 7.43 5.75
C ASN A 330 -4.33 8.24 6.42
N LEU A 331 -5.59 7.77 6.36
CA LEU A 331 -6.74 8.51 6.88
C LEU A 331 -6.64 8.75 8.39
N PHE A 332 -6.21 7.75 9.17
CA PHE A 332 -6.09 7.92 10.63
C PHE A 332 -4.92 8.85 10.99
N GLY A 333 -3.83 8.85 10.22
CA GLY A 333 -2.74 9.81 10.38
C GLY A 333 -3.19 11.25 10.13
N LEU A 334 -3.96 11.48 9.06
CA LEU A 334 -4.53 12.79 8.71
C LEU A 334 -5.53 13.32 9.74
N LEU A 335 -6.28 12.42 10.38
CA LEU A 335 -7.26 12.75 11.41
C LEU A 335 -6.65 12.82 12.83
N ALA A 336 -5.33 12.79 12.97
CA ALA A 336 -4.63 12.79 14.26
C ALA A 336 -5.05 11.65 15.21
N LEU A 337 -5.46 10.49 14.68
CA LEU A 337 -5.80 9.30 15.45
C LEU A 337 -4.59 8.39 15.69
N ILE A 338 -3.61 8.45 14.79
CA ILE A 338 -2.30 7.78 14.86
C ILE A 338 -1.20 8.74 14.38
N PRO A 339 0.08 8.45 14.63
CA PRO A 339 1.18 9.24 14.09
C PRO A 339 1.13 9.31 12.56
N LEU A 340 1.45 10.50 12.01
CA LEU A 340 1.56 10.70 10.56
C LEU A 340 2.75 9.92 10.00
N THR A 341 2.52 9.10 8.98
CA THR A 341 3.52 8.19 8.41
C THR A 341 3.97 8.53 7.00
N GLY A 342 3.30 9.46 6.31
CA GLY A 342 3.60 9.79 4.91
C GLY A 342 3.23 8.69 3.91
N VAL A 343 2.32 7.80 4.27
CA VAL A 343 1.86 6.69 3.40
C VAL A 343 0.83 7.22 2.41
N PRO A 344 0.99 6.99 1.09
CA PRO A 344 0.05 7.49 0.10
C PRO A 344 -1.30 6.75 0.14
N LEU A 345 -2.35 7.46 -0.27
CA LEU A 345 -3.71 6.94 -0.37
C LEU A 345 -3.91 6.23 -1.73
N PRO A 346 -4.37 4.97 -1.78
CA PRO A 346 -4.48 4.20 -3.01
C PRO A 346 -5.30 4.88 -4.11
N PHE A 347 -4.78 4.86 -5.35
CA PHE A 347 -5.42 5.38 -6.57
C PHE A 347 -5.61 6.90 -6.63
N LEU A 348 -5.54 7.61 -5.50
CA LEU A 348 -5.74 9.07 -5.42
C LEU A 348 -4.42 9.82 -5.34
N SER A 349 -3.47 9.33 -4.55
CA SER A 349 -2.18 10.00 -4.33
C SER A 349 -1.25 9.87 -5.53
N TYR A 350 -0.46 10.92 -5.76
CA TYR A 350 0.67 10.86 -6.66
C TYR A 350 1.74 9.93 -6.10
N GLY A 351 2.26 9.03 -6.96
CA GLY A 351 3.36 8.15 -6.55
C GLY A 351 3.65 7.06 -7.58
N GLY A 352 4.78 7.16 -8.28
CA GLY A 352 5.13 6.25 -9.37
C GLY A 352 5.18 4.78 -8.96
N SER A 353 6.09 4.41 -8.05
CA SER A 353 6.29 3.03 -7.58
C SER A 353 5.07 2.49 -6.86
N TYR A 354 4.47 3.31 -6.02
CA TYR A 354 3.27 2.96 -5.28
C TYR A 354 2.09 2.63 -6.20
N THR A 355 1.79 3.52 -7.16
CA THR A 355 0.68 3.33 -8.12
C THR A 355 0.91 2.09 -8.98
N LEU A 356 2.13 1.88 -9.50
CA LEU A 356 2.46 0.66 -10.26
C LEU A 356 2.19 -0.60 -9.44
N ASN A 357 2.63 -0.62 -8.19
CA ASN A 357 2.44 -1.77 -7.31
C ASN A 357 0.97 -1.98 -6.94
N ALA A 358 0.22 -0.90 -6.67
CA ALA A 358 -1.22 -0.95 -6.39
C ALA A 358 -2.01 -1.51 -7.58
N ILE A 359 -1.76 -1.00 -8.78
CA ILE A 359 -2.40 -1.51 -10.02
C ILE A 359 -2.02 -2.98 -10.25
N PHE A 360 -0.74 -3.33 -10.11
CA PHE A 360 -0.30 -4.72 -10.21
C PHE A 360 -1.10 -5.66 -9.29
N LEU A 361 -1.28 -5.32 -8.01
CA LEU A 361 -2.02 -6.13 -7.05
C LEU A 361 -3.52 -6.23 -7.40
N ILE A 362 -4.13 -5.18 -7.95
CA ILE A 362 -5.51 -5.26 -8.47
C ILE A 362 -5.60 -6.27 -9.61
N PHE A 363 -4.68 -6.24 -10.57
CA PHE A 363 -4.70 -7.18 -11.69
C PHE A 363 -4.36 -8.62 -11.27
N VAL A 364 -3.52 -8.82 -10.24
CA VAL A 364 -3.34 -10.12 -9.58
C VAL A 364 -4.67 -10.60 -8.99
N THR A 365 -5.42 -9.73 -8.32
CA THR A 365 -6.73 -10.06 -7.75
C THR A 365 -7.76 -10.37 -8.83
N GLU A 366 -7.75 -9.66 -9.95
CA GLU A 366 -8.59 -9.96 -11.11
C GLU A 366 -8.25 -11.33 -11.71
N ARG A 367 -6.97 -11.70 -11.78
CA ARG A 367 -6.56 -13.04 -12.17
C ARG A 367 -7.11 -14.11 -11.22
N VAL A 368 -7.08 -13.87 -9.92
CA VAL A 368 -7.70 -14.74 -8.91
C VAL A 368 -9.21 -14.86 -9.15
N ALA A 369 -9.91 -13.76 -9.42
CA ALA A 369 -11.34 -13.76 -9.69
C ALA A 369 -11.70 -14.64 -10.92
N ILE A 370 -10.88 -14.56 -11.98
CA ILE A 370 -11.02 -15.40 -13.18
C ILE A 370 -10.86 -16.88 -12.82
N GLU A 371 -9.83 -17.24 -12.04
CA GLU A 371 -9.58 -18.63 -11.64
C GLU A 371 -10.71 -19.17 -10.77
N ASN A 372 -11.24 -18.37 -9.83
CA ASN A 372 -12.38 -18.73 -9.01
C ASN A 372 -13.63 -19.03 -9.87
N LYS A 373 -13.95 -18.18 -10.85
CA LYS A 373 -15.07 -18.40 -11.77
C LYS A 373 -14.89 -19.66 -12.61
N LYS A 374 -13.66 -19.93 -13.10
CA LYS A 374 -13.35 -21.16 -13.85
C LYS A 374 -13.54 -22.41 -13.01
N ASN A 375 -13.06 -22.38 -11.76
CA ASN A 375 -13.18 -23.53 -10.86
C ASN A 375 -14.65 -23.80 -10.51
N LYS A 376 -15.43 -22.75 -10.26
CA LYS A 376 -16.87 -22.87 -10.01
C LYS A 376 -17.59 -23.56 -11.19
N LEU A 377 -17.36 -23.07 -12.41
CA LEU A 377 -17.95 -23.63 -13.62
C LEU A 377 -17.57 -25.12 -13.83
N LYS A 378 -16.30 -25.48 -13.59
CA LYS A 378 -15.88 -26.88 -13.66
C LYS A 378 -16.62 -27.78 -12.68
N ARG A 379 -16.89 -27.33 -11.45
CA ARG A 379 -17.63 -28.10 -10.46
C ARG A 379 -19.08 -28.28 -10.88
N GLU A 380 -19.72 -27.23 -11.39
CA GLU A 380 -21.09 -27.31 -11.89
C GLU A 380 -21.21 -28.34 -13.03
N ILE A 381 -20.24 -28.36 -13.96
CA ILE A 381 -20.21 -29.35 -15.06
C ILE A 381 -19.97 -30.78 -14.53
N MET A 382 -19.15 -30.97 -13.49
CA MET A 382 -18.89 -32.31 -12.94
C MET A 382 -20.00 -32.82 -12.01
N SER A 383 -20.94 -31.97 -11.63
CA SER A 383 -22.09 -32.32 -10.78
C SER A 383 -23.32 -32.72 -11.61
N ILE A 384 -23.26 -32.57 -12.94
CA ILE A 384 -24.24 -33.03 -13.94
C ILE A 384 -23.83 -34.39 -14.44
#